data_4bf6416fe9389d2ccc3ca8b416b4acf9
#
_entry.id   4bf6416fe9389d2ccc3ca8b416b4acf9
#
_cell.length_a   1.000
_cell.length_b   1.000
_cell.length_c   1.000
_cell.angle_alpha   90.00
_cell.angle_beta   90.00
_cell.angle_gamma   90.00
#
_symmetry.space_group_name_H-M   'P 1'
#
loop_
_entity.id
_entity.type
_entity.pdbx_description
1 polymer ?
#
loop_
_entity_poly.entity_id
_entity_poly.type
_entity_poly.pdbx_seq_one_letter_code
_entity_poly.pdbx_strand_id
1 'polypeptide(L)'
;MEDFLKEMREIVGLPEPAIARNMPDPLTFDTQGQGFRDGFMKSAILCTARSGSSLLSVALEAYGFQFREYLNTGDLLKRVVQNAGVTYTSDLARPFEEFATQDGRMSIKMPPLGLVFLFMMGEFPKNLDRWRFVYLRRQNLVRQAISGAVARRTGQWTHVMAARSEISDDDYSFEEILRILNSANQENRMIERFIGMLGLPVYNVIYEEFVTNQKAVLAEIASFFGCDLNDYPEAANHKPWIERQSTDLNKRWEDRFREDLLKRLGTEATIA
;
A
#
# COMPACT_ATOMS: atom_id res chain seq x y z
N MET A 1 -15.61 -21.88 -4.62
CA MET A 1 -14.55 -20.93 -5.00
C MET A 1 -15.15 -19.61 -5.52
N GLU A 2 -16.03 -19.67 -6.52
CA GLU A 2 -16.73 -18.47 -7.02
C GLU A 2 -17.52 -17.76 -5.93
N ASP A 3 -18.22 -18.50 -5.07
CA ASP A 3 -19.01 -17.92 -3.97
C ASP A 3 -18.13 -17.22 -2.94
N PHE A 4 -16.98 -17.80 -2.55
CA PHE A 4 -16.03 -17.15 -1.64
C PHE A 4 -15.43 -15.88 -2.24
N LEU A 5 -15.00 -15.92 -3.50
CA LEU A 5 -14.48 -14.73 -4.18
C LEU A 5 -15.56 -13.67 -4.38
N LYS A 6 -16.80 -14.10 -4.63
CA LYS A 6 -17.95 -13.20 -4.71
C LYS A 6 -18.24 -12.55 -3.36
N GLU A 7 -18.28 -13.32 -2.29
CA GLU A 7 -18.47 -12.82 -0.93
C GLU A 7 -17.34 -11.87 -0.52
N MET A 8 -16.08 -12.23 -0.79
CA MET A 8 -14.94 -11.35 -0.55
C MET A 8 -15.00 -10.06 -1.39
N ARG A 9 -15.46 -10.13 -2.63
CA ARG A 9 -15.69 -8.95 -3.47
C ARG A 9 -16.76 -8.04 -2.88
N GLU A 10 -17.87 -8.61 -2.41
CA GLU A 10 -18.95 -7.86 -1.76
C GLU A 10 -18.47 -7.21 -0.46
N ILE A 11 -17.69 -7.94 0.35
CA ILE A 11 -17.14 -7.45 1.61
C ILE A 11 -16.08 -6.35 1.37
N VAL A 12 -15.14 -6.60 0.46
CA VAL A 12 -13.97 -5.70 0.24
C VAL A 12 -14.21 -4.71 -0.91
N GLY A 13 -15.26 -4.89 -1.70
CA GLY A 13 -15.60 -4.00 -2.83
C GLY A 13 -14.65 -4.10 -4.03
N LEU A 14 -14.04 -5.27 -4.29
CA LEU A 14 -13.13 -5.48 -5.39
C LEU A 14 -13.84 -5.65 -6.73
N PRO A 15 -13.43 -4.96 -7.79
CA PRO A 15 -13.91 -5.24 -9.14
C PRO A 15 -13.40 -6.59 -9.64
N GLU A 16 -14.23 -7.30 -10.42
CA GLU A 16 -13.98 -8.67 -10.91
C GLU A 16 -12.60 -8.97 -11.53
N PRO A 17 -11.97 -8.08 -12.31
CA PRO A 17 -10.72 -8.42 -12.98
C PRO A 17 -9.46 -8.28 -12.10
N ALA A 18 -9.54 -7.61 -10.93
CA ALA A 18 -8.34 -7.20 -10.19
C ALA A 18 -7.65 -8.38 -9.48
N ILE A 19 -8.42 -9.35 -9.00
CA ILE A 19 -7.86 -10.52 -8.31
C ILE A 19 -7.12 -11.41 -9.30
N ALA A 20 -7.73 -11.70 -10.45
CA ALA A 20 -7.17 -12.62 -11.43
C ALA A 20 -5.86 -12.13 -12.08
N ARG A 21 -5.67 -10.80 -12.20
CA ARG A 21 -4.50 -10.23 -12.89
C ARG A 21 -3.20 -10.28 -12.07
N ASN A 22 -3.31 -10.32 -10.74
CA ASN A 22 -2.15 -10.25 -9.85
C ASN A 22 -1.85 -11.57 -9.15
N MET A 23 -2.61 -12.63 -9.45
CA MET A 23 -2.38 -13.95 -8.88
C MET A 23 -1.25 -14.66 -9.64
N PRO A 24 -0.33 -15.31 -8.94
CA PRO A 24 0.60 -16.21 -9.60
C PRO A 24 -0.17 -17.41 -10.17
N ASP A 25 0.04 -17.68 -11.45
CA ASP A 25 -0.41 -18.92 -12.09
C ASP A 25 0.59 -20.03 -11.70
N PRO A 26 0.20 -21.16 -11.15
CA PRO A 26 -1.10 -21.82 -11.13
C PRO A 26 -1.71 -22.06 -9.72
N LEU A 27 -1.89 -21.05 -8.88
CA LEU A 27 -2.47 -21.29 -7.56
C LEU A 27 -3.96 -21.62 -7.61
N THR A 28 -4.35 -22.70 -6.98
CA THR A 28 -5.76 -23.05 -6.75
C THR A 28 -6.23 -22.38 -5.46
N PHE A 29 -7.41 -21.78 -5.49
CA PHE A 29 -8.00 -21.16 -4.32
C PHE A 29 -8.65 -22.18 -3.41
N ASP A 30 -8.26 -22.09 -2.13
CA ASP A 30 -8.83 -22.87 -1.05
C ASP A 30 -9.00 -21.94 0.17
N THR A 31 -10.02 -22.21 0.97
CA THR A 31 -10.35 -21.44 2.20
C THR A 31 -9.90 -22.15 3.48
N GLN A 32 -9.17 -23.26 3.37
CA GLN A 32 -8.76 -24.10 4.50
C GLN A 32 -7.45 -23.66 5.15
N GLY A 33 -6.97 -22.46 4.85
CA GLY A 33 -5.71 -21.93 5.37
C GLY A 33 -5.65 -21.86 6.90
N GLN A 34 -4.49 -22.19 7.46
CA GLN A 34 -4.26 -22.22 8.92
C GLN A 34 -3.82 -20.86 9.48
N GLY A 35 -3.46 -19.92 8.62
CA GLY A 35 -2.87 -18.65 9.01
C GLY A 35 -1.41 -18.76 9.43
N PHE A 36 -0.87 -17.69 9.99
CA PHE A 36 0.51 -17.61 10.48
C PHE A 36 0.62 -18.11 11.92
N ARG A 37 1.83 -18.57 12.29
CA ARG A 37 2.14 -18.97 13.66
C ARG A 37 2.10 -17.80 14.63
N ASP A 38 2.08 -18.11 15.91
CA ASP A 38 2.26 -17.16 16.99
C ASP A 38 3.74 -16.88 17.27
N GLY A 39 4.02 -15.90 18.13
CA GLY A 39 5.36 -15.68 18.66
C GLY A 39 6.17 -14.59 17.97
N PHE A 40 5.59 -13.85 17.01
CA PHE A 40 6.22 -12.67 16.42
C PHE A 40 5.24 -11.51 16.22
N MET A 41 5.81 -10.30 16.21
CA MET A 41 5.04 -9.08 15.97
C MET A 41 4.57 -9.01 14.52
N LYS A 42 3.28 -8.74 14.32
CA LYS A 42 2.66 -8.58 13.01
C LYS A 42 2.20 -7.14 12.84
N SER A 43 2.74 -6.45 11.86
CA SER A 43 2.40 -5.06 11.57
C SER A 43 2.18 -4.82 10.07
N ALA A 44 1.26 -3.93 9.74
CA ALA A 44 0.99 -3.59 8.35
C ALA A 44 0.79 -2.09 8.14
N ILE A 45 1.29 -1.58 7.02
CA ILE A 45 0.93 -0.28 6.49
C ILE A 45 -0.12 -0.50 5.40
N LEU A 46 -1.38 -0.22 5.72
CA LEU A 46 -2.48 -0.16 4.75
C LEU A 46 -2.31 1.09 3.90
N CYS A 47 -2.18 0.93 2.60
CA CYS A 47 -1.87 2.05 1.72
C CYS A 47 -2.28 1.76 0.27
N THR A 48 -2.44 2.82 -0.49
CA THR A 48 -2.59 2.75 -1.94
C THR A 48 -1.28 3.15 -2.64
N ALA A 49 -1.17 2.87 -3.94
CA ALA A 49 0.01 3.24 -4.70
C ALA A 49 0.26 4.76 -4.64
N ARG A 50 1.50 5.17 -4.50
CA ARG A 50 1.95 6.58 -4.45
C ARG A 50 1.39 7.40 -3.27
N SER A 51 0.88 6.76 -2.22
CA SER A 51 0.45 7.43 -1.00
C SER A 51 1.61 7.97 -0.13
N GLY A 52 2.85 7.57 -0.41
CA GLY A 52 4.03 7.88 0.41
C GLY A 52 4.50 6.71 1.28
N SER A 53 3.94 5.53 1.07
CA SER A 53 4.24 4.33 1.86
C SER A 53 5.72 3.93 1.84
N SER A 54 6.44 4.17 0.74
CA SER A 54 7.89 3.91 0.68
C SER A 54 8.67 4.83 1.61
N LEU A 55 8.30 6.13 1.68
CA LEU A 55 8.94 7.06 2.61
C LEU A 55 8.69 6.65 4.07
N LEU A 56 7.43 6.33 4.40
CA LEU A 56 7.08 5.87 5.75
C LEU A 56 7.79 4.57 6.11
N SER A 57 7.85 3.60 5.18
CA SER A 57 8.53 2.32 5.41
C SER A 57 10.00 2.50 5.74
N VAL A 58 10.72 3.28 4.93
CA VAL A 58 12.16 3.53 5.15
C VAL A 58 12.39 4.35 6.42
N ALA A 59 11.51 5.29 6.74
CA ALA A 59 11.62 6.05 7.98
C ALA A 59 11.44 5.17 9.22
N LEU A 60 10.62 4.12 9.15
CA LEU A 60 10.42 3.16 10.23
C LEU A 60 11.56 2.14 10.38
N GLU A 61 12.49 2.05 9.42
CA GLU A 61 13.71 1.22 9.57
C GLU A 61 14.55 1.65 10.78
N ALA A 62 14.52 2.93 11.14
CA ALA A 62 15.18 3.44 12.34
C ALA A 62 14.66 2.80 13.65
N TYR A 63 13.46 2.24 13.64
CA TYR A 63 12.84 1.53 14.75
C TYR A 63 12.84 0.00 14.54
N GLY A 64 13.66 -0.50 13.64
CA GLY A 64 13.82 -1.92 13.37
C GLY A 64 12.70 -2.56 12.54
N PHE A 65 11.84 -1.77 11.88
CA PHE A 65 10.82 -2.30 10.98
C PHE A 65 11.34 -2.38 9.55
N GLN A 66 11.05 -3.48 8.87
CA GLN A 66 11.43 -3.67 7.47
C GLN A 66 10.18 -3.92 6.61
N PHE A 67 9.36 -2.90 6.44
CA PHE A 67 8.16 -3.01 5.63
C PHE A 67 8.47 -3.25 4.15
N ARG A 68 7.94 -4.34 3.60
CA ARG A 68 8.10 -4.75 2.18
C ARG A 68 6.74 -4.97 1.52
N GLU A 69 6.73 -4.86 0.20
CA GLU A 69 5.51 -5.05 -0.62
C GLU A 69 5.37 -6.50 -1.09
N TYR A 70 5.39 -7.45 -0.17
CA TYR A 70 5.36 -8.87 -0.50
C TYR A 70 4.12 -9.31 -1.29
N LEU A 71 2.98 -8.66 -1.04
CA LEU A 71 1.69 -9.03 -1.62
C LEU A 71 1.28 -8.17 -2.81
N ASN A 72 2.09 -7.20 -3.21
CA ASN A 72 1.79 -6.30 -4.32
C ASN A 72 2.51 -6.68 -5.61
N THR A 73 3.65 -7.32 -5.51
CA THR A 73 4.44 -7.71 -6.67
C THR A 73 4.20 -9.18 -6.95
N GLY A 74 3.50 -9.48 -8.06
CA GLY A 74 3.32 -10.86 -8.52
C GLY A 74 4.62 -11.65 -8.56
N ASP A 75 5.77 -10.97 -8.73
CA ASP A 75 7.09 -11.61 -8.75
C ASP A 75 7.53 -12.13 -7.38
N LEU A 76 7.26 -11.40 -6.28
CA LEU A 76 7.63 -11.88 -4.94
C LEU A 76 6.75 -13.04 -4.52
N LEU A 77 5.45 -12.93 -4.74
CA LEU A 77 4.52 -14.03 -4.46
C LEU A 77 4.83 -15.26 -5.33
N LYS A 78 5.13 -15.07 -6.62
CA LYS A 78 5.61 -16.15 -7.50
C LYS A 78 6.86 -16.84 -6.97
N ARG A 79 7.84 -16.09 -6.45
CA ARG A 79 9.05 -16.68 -5.84
C ARG A 79 8.72 -17.54 -4.63
N VAL A 80 7.84 -17.07 -3.75
CA VAL A 80 7.41 -17.88 -2.59
C VAL A 80 6.73 -19.16 -3.05
N VAL A 81 5.80 -19.07 -4.02
CA VAL A 81 5.11 -20.23 -4.59
C VAL A 81 6.06 -21.20 -5.25
N GLN A 82 6.97 -20.72 -6.09
CA GLN A 82 7.94 -21.56 -6.81
C GLN A 82 8.92 -22.27 -5.87
N ASN A 83 9.42 -21.55 -4.85
CA ASN A 83 10.36 -22.11 -3.90
C ASN A 83 9.71 -23.13 -2.96
N ALA A 84 8.45 -22.95 -2.60
CA ALA A 84 7.73 -23.81 -1.68
C ALA A 84 7.03 -24.99 -2.37
N GLY A 85 6.86 -24.94 -3.70
CA GLY A 85 6.15 -25.98 -4.45
C GLY A 85 4.67 -26.13 -4.07
N VAL A 86 4.05 -25.05 -3.57
CA VAL A 86 2.65 -25.07 -3.14
C VAL A 86 1.69 -24.97 -4.31
N THR A 87 0.57 -25.67 -4.21
CA THR A 87 -0.49 -25.69 -5.23
C THR A 87 -1.71 -24.90 -4.79
N TYR A 88 -1.97 -24.84 -3.48
CA TYR A 88 -3.14 -24.17 -2.92
C TYR A 88 -2.74 -22.91 -2.17
N THR A 89 -3.57 -21.89 -2.24
CA THR A 89 -3.33 -20.61 -1.54
C THR A 89 -3.30 -20.78 -0.02
N SER A 90 -4.09 -21.72 0.50
CA SER A 90 -4.10 -22.10 1.92
C SER A 90 -2.72 -22.57 2.43
N ASP A 91 -1.96 -23.24 1.59
CA ASP A 91 -0.65 -23.79 1.94
C ASP A 91 0.46 -22.74 1.89
N LEU A 92 0.15 -21.57 1.33
CA LEU A 92 1.10 -20.46 1.18
C LEU A 92 1.44 -19.78 2.52
N ALA A 93 0.61 -19.94 3.55
CA ALA A 93 0.79 -19.24 4.82
C ALA A 93 2.18 -19.46 5.44
N ARG A 94 2.66 -20.70 5.52
CA ARG A 94 3.96 -21.03 6.11
C ARG A 94 5.15 -20.53 5.30
N PRO A 95 5.25 -20.82 4.00
CA PRO A 95 6.32 -20.28 3.17
C PRO A 95 6.34 -18.74 3.13
N PHE A 96 5.17 -18.12 3.11
CA PHE A 96 5.07 -16.66 3.15
C PHE A 96 5.54 -16.09 4.49
N GLU A 97 5.16 -16.71 5.61
CA GLU A 97 5.59 -16.36 6.96
C GLU A 97 7.11 -16.40 7.08
N GLU A 98 7.73 -17.51 6.66
CA GLU A 98 9.19 -17.69 6.69
C GLU A 98 9.91 -16.65 5.83
N PHE A 99 9.34 -16.31 4.68
CA PHE A 99 9.89 -15.31 3.77
C PHE A 99 9.72 -13.87 4.29
N ALA A 100 8.60 -13.56 4.95
CA ALA A 100 8.22 -12.20 5.32
C ALA A 100 8.61 -11.82 6.76
N THR A 101 9.03 -12.81 7.58
CA THR A 101 9.43 -12.56 8.98
C THR A 101 10.94 -12.32 9.07
N GLN A 102 11.33 -11.20 9.65
CA GLN A 102 12.72 -10.83 9.91
C GLN A 102 12.85 -10.36 11.35
N ASP A 103 13.87 -10.84 12.05
CA ASP A 103 14.18 -10.48 13.44
C ASP A 103 12.96 -10.56 14.39
N GLY A 104 12.14 -11.61 14.22
CA GLY A 104 10.92 -11.81 15.03
C GLY A 104 9.78 -10.83 14.73
N ARG A 105 9.82 -10.15 13.59
CA ARG A 105 8.79 -9.20 13.13
C ARG A 105 8.35 -9.51 11.71
N MET A 106 7.05 -9.47 11.47
CA MET A 106 6.48 -9.45 10.13
C MET A 106 5.94 -8.06 9.83
N SER A 107 6.57 -7.36 8.90
CA SER A 107 6.23 -5.96 8.56
C SER A 107 5.89 -5.85 7.08
N ILE A 108 4.63 -5.58 6.76
CA ILE A 108 4.11 -5.65 5.39
C ILE A 108 3.52 -4.32 4.95
N LYS A 109 3.93 -3.81 3.79
CA LYS A 109 3.13 -2.81 3.08
C LYS A 109 1.99 -3.54 2.38
N MET A 110 0.76 -3.13 2.70
CA MET A 110 -0.43 -3.88 2.34
C MET A 110 -1.39 -3.02 1.51
N PRO A 111 -1.36 -3.16 0.19
CA PRO A 111 -2.42 -2.63 -0.65
C PRO A 111 -3.72 -3.45 -0.43
N PRO A 112 -4.89 -2.96 -0.87
CA PRO A 112 -6.16 -3.68 -0.68
C PRO A 112 -6.14 -5.14 -1.09
N LEU A 113 -5.47 -5.46 -2.20
CA LEU A 113 -5.32 -6.85 -2.66
C LEU A 113 -4.58 -7.72 -1.63
N GLY A 114 -3.65 -7.16 -0.87
CA GLY A 114 -2.93 -7.88 0.19
C GLY A 114 -3.84 -8.39 1.30
N LEU A 115 -4.90 -7.64 1.62
CA LEU A 115 -5.92 -8.08 2.57
C LEU A 115 -6.61 -9.37 2.09
N VAL A 116 -6.94 -9.44 0.81
CA VAL A 116 -7.55 -10.64 0.21
C VAL A 116 -6.64 -11.84 0.36
N PHE A 117 -5.34 -11.70 0.11
CA PHE A 117 -4.39 -12.78 0.29
C PHE A 117 -4.33 -13.28 1.73
N LEU A 118 -4.39 -12.40 2.73
CA LEU A 118 -4.38 -12.81 4.13
C LEU A 118 -5.65 -13.57 4.51
N PHE A 119 -6.81 -13.22 3.95
CA PHE A 119 -8.02 -14.05 4.09
C PHE A 119 -7.83 -15.43 3.46
N MET A 120 -7.28 -15.51 2.24
CA MET A 120 -7.08 -16.75 1.52
C MET A 120 -6.06 -17.67 2.19
N MET A 121 -5.07 -17.11 2.88
CA MET A 121 -4.11 -17.86 3.69
C MET A 121 -4.68 -18.28 5.06
N GLY A 122 -5.91 -17.92 5.38
CA GLY A 122 -6.55 -18.22 6.66
C GLY A 122 -6.04 -17.40 7.84
N GLU A 123 -5.25 -16.35 7.59
CA GLU A 123 -4.79 -15.46 8.64
C GLU A 123 -5.91 -14.57 9.15
N PHE A 124 -6.78 -14.08 8.27
CA PHE A 124 -7.96 -13.31 8.61
C PHE A 124 -9.25 -14.13 8.39
N PRO A 125 -10.29 -13.92 9.22
CA PRO A 125 -10.36 -13.03 10.39
C PRO A 125 -9.73 -13.59 11.68
N LYS A 126 -9.29 -14.86 11.69
CA LYS A 126 -8.92 -15.64 12.88
C LYS A 126 -7.88 -14.97 13.79
N ASN A 127 -6.84 -14.36 13.20
CA ASN A 127 -5.71 -13.80 13.91
C ASN A 127 -5.65 -12.26 13.78
N LEU A 128 -6.77 -11.63 13.49
CA LEU A 128 -6.82 -10.20 13.18
C LEU A 128 -6.41 -9.31 14.35
N ASP A 129 -6.74 -9.71 15.57
CA ASP A 129 -6.40 -9.06 16.84
C ASP A 129 -4.89 -9.02 17.13
N ARG A 130 -4.13 -9.88 16.47
CA ARG A 130 -2.66 -9.99 16.59
C ARG A 130 -1.91 -9.04 15.67
N TRP A 131 -2.61 -8.32 14.82
CA TRP A 131 -2.05 -7.34 13.91
C TRP A 131 -2.14 -5.93 14.47
N ARG A 132 -1.17 -5.10 14.09
CA ARG A 132 -1.22 -3.64 14.27
C ARG A 132 -1.20 -2.99 12.90
N PHE A 133 -2.14 -2.09 12.66
CA PHE A 133 -2.31 -1.47 11.35
C PHE A 133 -2.03 0.03 11.43
N VAL A 134 -1.29 0.52 10.46
CA VAL A 134 -1.20 1.96 10.16
C VAL A 134 -1.89 2.18 8.83
N TYR A 135 -2.84 3.11 8.77
CA TYR A 135 -3.49 3.50 7.52
C TYR A 135 -2.90 4.81 7.03
N LEU A 136 -2.12 4.72 5.95
CA LEU A 136 -1.49 5.86 5.28
C LEU A 136 -2.30 6.29 4.07
N ARG A 137 -2.77 7.53 4.07
CA ARG A 137 -3.48 8.14 2.94
C ARG A 137 -2.91 9.52 2.58
N ARG A 138 -3.19 9.96 1.35
CA ARG A 138 -2.94 11.34 0.92
C ARG A 138 -4.24 12.13 0.88
N GLN A 139 -4.18 13.40 1.32
CA GLN A 139 -5.29 14.34 1.13
C GLN A 139 -5.39 14.78 -0.32
N ASN A 140 -4.25 15.09 -0.95
CA ASN A 140 -4.21 15.51 -2.35
C ASN A 140 -4.17 14.29 -3.29
N LEU A 141 -5.35 13.73 -3.58
CA LEU A 141 -5.50 12.60 -4.50
C LEU A 141 -5.12 12.94 -5.95
N VAL A 142 -5.29 14.19 -6.39
CA VAL A 142 -4.86 14.63 -7.72
C VAL A 142 -3.34 14.50 -7.85
N ARG A 143 -2.60 15.01 -6.87
CA ARG A 143 -1.14 14.89 -6.84
C ARG A 143 -0.68 13.43 -6.72
N GLN A 144 -1.41 12.60 -6.01
CA GLN A 144 -1.16 11.16 -5.95
C GLN A 144 -1.34 10.51 -7.32
N ALA A 145 -2.44 10.82 -8.02
CA ALA A 145 -2.74 10.29 -9.33
C ALA A 145 -1.70 10.70 -10.38
N ILE A 146 -1.28 11.96 -10.37
CA ILE A 146 -0.23 12.47 -11.26
C ILE A 146 1.10 11.74 -11.00
N SER A 147 1.48 11.56 -9.72
CA SER A 147 2.65 10.76 -9.38
C SER A 147 2.55 9.32 -9.89
N GLY A 148 1.35 8.76 -9.93
CA GLY A 148 1.07 7.45 -10.53
C GLY A 148 1.20 7.43 -12.05
N ALA A 149 0.69 8.46 -12.74
CA ALA A 149 0.80 8.62 -14.19
C ALA A 149 2.27 8.76 -14.61
N VAL A 150 3.02 9.63 -13.93
CA VAL A 150 4.47 9.79 -14.16
C VAL A 150 5.21 8.47 -13.95
N ALA A 151 4.95 7.75 -12.83
CA ALA A 151 5.63 6.49 -12.55
C ALA A 151 5.30 5.40 -13.59
N ARG A 152 4.07 5.35 -14.11
CA ARG A 152 3.68 4.40 -15.17
C ARG A 152 4.40 4.66 -16.48
N ARG A 153 4.56 5.92 -16.87
CA ARG A 153 5.22 6.33 -18.13
C ARG A 153 6.72 6.17 -18.06
N THR A 154 7.33 6.60 -16.95
CA THR A 154 8.78 6.52 -16.77
C THR A 154 9.28 5.17 -16.30
N GLY A 155 8.42 4.30 -15.79
CA GLY A 155 8.80 3.06 -15.12
C GLY A 155 9.47 3.28 -13.75
N GLN A 156 9.58 4.53 -13.29
CA GLN A 156 10.25 4.89 -12.03
C GLN A 156 9.26 4.86 -10.86
N TRP A 157 9.08 3.70 -10.26
CA TRP A 157 8.19 3.53 -9.11
C TRP A 157 8.83 3.94 -7.77
N THR A 158 10.15 3.87 -7.68
CA THR A 158 10.92 4.27 -6.50
C THR A 158 12.09 5.18 -6.93
N HIS A 159 12.65 5.94 -6.00
CA HIS A 159 13.79 6.83 -6.28
C HIS A 159 15.08 6.06 -6.68
N VAL A 160 15.21 4.78 -6.29
CA VAL A 160 16.35 3.92 -6.69
C VAL A 160 16.19 3.33 -8.09
N MET A 161 15.01 3.39 -8.68
CA MET A 161 14.78 2.93 -10.05
C MET A 161 15.12 4.04 -11.03
N ALA A 162 15.98 3.78 -11.98
CA ALA A 162 16.19 4.71 -13.09
C ALA A 162 14.93 4.83 -13.94
N ALA A 163 14.63 6.05 -14.38
CA ALA A 163 13.57 6.28 -15.37
C ALA A 163 13.96 5.57 -16.68
N ARG A 164 13.00 4.87 -17.29
CA ARG A 164 13.18 4.16 -18.57
C ARG A 164 12.86 5.04 -19.77
N SER A 165 12.13 6.12 -19.55
CA SER A 165 11.76 7.11 -20.56
C SER A 165 11.73 8.50 -19.95
N GLU A 166 12.00 9.48 -20.76
CA GLU A 166 11.75 10.89 -20.42
C GLU A 166 10.25 11.17 -20.44
N ILE A 167 9.85 12.20 -19.73
CA ILE A 167 8.47 12.67 -19.64
C ILE A 167 8.44 14.20 -19.73
N SER A 168 7.46 14.72 -20.46
CA SER A 168 7.28 16.15 -20.72
C SER A 168 5.83 16.58 -20.52
N ASP A 169 5.53 17.86 -20.74
CA ASP A 169 4.15 18.39 -20.70
C ASP A 169 3.26 17.82 -21.82
N ASP A 170 3.83 17.35 -22.93
CA ASP A 170 3.11 16.72 -24.03
C ASP A 170 2.54 15.36 -23.66
N ASP A 171 3.08 14.72 -22.64
CA ASP A 171 2.63 13.44 -22.12
C ASP A 171 1.42 13.55 -21.18
N TYR A 172 0.94 14.76 -20.92
CA TYR A 172 -0.23 14.95 -20.07
C TYR A 172 -1.47 14.28 -20.65
N SER A 173 -2.20 13.54 -19.80
CA SER A 173 -3.48 12.93 -20.14
C SER A 173 -4.47 13.07 -18.98
N PHE A 174 -5.50 13.89 -19.20
CA PHE A 174 -6.58 14.07 -18.23
C PHE A 174 -7.25 12.74 -17.89
N GLU A 175 -7.58 11.92 -18.90
CA GLU A 175 -8.29 10.66 -18.74
C GLU A 175 -7.45 9.62 -17.95
N GLU A 176 -6.16 9.58 -18.21
CA GLU A 176 -5.27 8.69 -17.45
C GLU A 176 -5.19 9.10 -15.97
N ILE A 177 -5.01 10.39 -15.71
CA ILE A 177 -4.95 10.92 -14.34
C ILE A 177 -6.29 10.68 -13.63
N LEU A 178 -7.43 10.96 -14.27
CA LEU A 178 -8.76 10.73 -13.71
C LEU A 178 -8.98 9.25 -13.38
N ARG A 179 -8.59 8.35 -14.26
CA ARG A 179 -8.69 6.90 -14.03
C ARG A 179 -7.85 6.45 -12.82
N ILE A 180 -6.62 6.95 -12.68
CA ILE A 180 -5.75 6.63 -11.55
C ILE A 180 -6.33 7.22 -10.24
N LEU A 181 -6.85 8.44 -10.28
CA LEU A 181 -7.50 9.10 -9.14
C LEU A 181 -8.70 8.28 -8.65
N ASN A 182 -9.56 7.86 -9.58
CA ASN A 182 -10.73 7.04 -9.26
C ASN A 182 -10.33 5.68 -8.67
N SER A 183 -9.29 5.03 -9.21
CA SER A 183 -8.75 3.79 -8.67
C SER A 183 -8.23 3.99 -7.23
N ALA A 184 -7.42 5.02 -6.99
CA ALA A 184 -6.89 5.30 -5.66
C ALA A 184 -8.00 5.63 -4.65
N ASN A 185 -9.03 6.36 -5.06
CA ASN A 185 -10.19 6.66 -4.22
C ASN A 185 -11.00 5.38 -3.89
N GLN A 186 -11.21 4.51 -4.87
CA GLN A 186 -11.88 3.23 -4.66
C GLN A 186 -11.07 2.33 -3.71
N GLU A 187 -9.76 2.23 -3.89
CA GLU A 187 -8.87 1.47 -3.03
C GLU A 187 -8.88 2.00 -1.59
N ASN A 188 -8.86 3.33 -1.38
CA ASN A 188 -8.98 3.92 -0.05
C ASN A 188 -10.31 3.56 0.61
N ARG A 189 -11.43 3.65 -0.11
CA ARG A 189 -12.75 3.25 0.40
C ARG A 189 -12.78 1.77 0.81
N MET A 190 -12.10 0.90 0.09
CA MET A 190 -11.98 -0.51 0.46
C MET A 190 -11.25 -0.69 1.79
N ILE A 191 -10.13 0.00 1.97
CA ILE A 191 -9.38 -0.03 3.23
C ILE A 191 -10.25 0.51 4.37
N GLU A 192 -10.90 1.66 4.18
CA GLU A 192 -11.78 2.28 5.18
C GLU A 192 -12.96 1.36 5.56
N ARG A 193 -13.56 0.72 4.56
CA ARG A 193 -14.62 -0.27 4.78
C ARG A 193 -14.13 -1.47 5.59
N PHE A 194 -12.95 -2.00 5.24
CA PHE A 194 -12.33 -3.10 5.96
C PHE A 194 -12.07 -2.72 7.43
N ILE A 195 -11.48 -1.56 7.68
CA ILE A 195 -11.23 -1.04 9.03
C ILE A 195 -12.55 -0.92 9.82
N GLY A 196 -13.56 -0.28 9.22
CA GLY A 196 -14.84 -0.03 9.87
C GLY A 196 -15.66 -1.28 10.16
N MET A 197 -15.66 -2.26 9.24
CA MET A 197 -16.39 -3.51 9.41
C MET A 197 -15.80 -4.42 10.48
N LEU A 198 -14.47 -4.43 10.61
CA LEU A 198 -13.78 -5.30 11.55
C LEU A 198 -13.41 -4.61 12.87
N GLY A 199 -13.71 -3.32 13.01
CA GLY A 199 -13.42 -2.55 14.23
C GLY A 199 -11.93 -2.54 14.61
N LEU A 200 -11.05 -2.48 13.61
CA LEU A 200 -9.62 -2.61 13.84
C LEU A 200 -9.04 -1.41 14.57
N PRO A 201 -8.13 -1.63 15.53
CA PRO A 201 -7.30 -0.56 16.05
C PRO A 201 -6.30 -0.14 14.96
N VAL A 202 -6.52 1.05 14.40
CA VAL A 202 -5.69 1.60 13.31
C VAL A 202 -5.12 2.94 13.72
N TYR A 203 -3.82 3.13 13.53
CA TYR A 203 -3.20 4.43 13.60
C TYR A 203 -3.30 5.12 12.23
N ASN A 204 -4.03 6.22 12.16
CA ASN A 204 -4.25 6.96 10.90
C ASN A 204 -3.12 7.94 10.64
N VAL A 205 -2.56 7.91 9.44
CA VAL A 205 -1.50 8.81 8.98
C VAL A 205 -1.94 9.53 7.71
N ILE A 206 -1.90 10.85 7.74
CA ILE A 206 -2.03 11.70 6.56
C ILE A 206 -0.63 12.03 6.06
N TYR A 207 -0.34 11.73 4.80
CA TYR A 207 0.99 11.93 4.22
C TYR A 207 1.50 13.37 4.38
N GLU A 208 0.64 14.34 4.14
CA GLU A 208 0.98 15.77 4.21
C GLU A 208 1.36 16.19 5.65
N GLU A 209 0.70 15.65 6.66
CA GLU A 209 1.03 15.85 8.07
C GLU A 209 2.32 15.11 8.46
N PHE A 210 2.46 13.87 7.99
CA PHE A 210 3.65 13.07 8.22
C PHE A 210 4.92 13.76 7.71
N VAL A 211 4.93 14.29 6.48
CA VAL A 211 6.13 14.96 5.95
C VAL A 211 6.47 16.26 6.68
N THR A 212 5.51 16.88 7.36
CA THR A 212 5.72 18.10 8.14
C THR A 212 6.19 17.80 9.56
N ASN A 213 5.67 16.73 10.19
CA ASN A 213 5.90 16.35 11.58
C ASN A 213 6.52 14.95 11.71
N GLN A 214 7.45 14.60 10.82
CA GLN A 214 7.96 13.24 10.64
C GLN A 214 8.42 12.59 11.92
N LYS A 215 9.21 13.30 12.74
CA LYS A 215 9.77 12.77 14.00
C LYS A 215 8.68 12.36 14.98
N ALA A 216 7.68 13.21 15.20
CA ALA A 216 6.61 12.93 16.15
C ALA A 216 5.74 11.75 15.66
N VAL A 217 5.33 11.79 14.41
CA VAL A 217 4.49 10.73 13.81
C VAL A 217 5.19 9.37 13.85
N LEU A 218 6.49 9.32 13.56
CA LEU A 218 7.26 8.06 13.60
C LEU A 218 7.36 7.49 15.02
N ALA A 219 7.59 8.33 16.02
CA ALA A 219 7.63 7.90 17.42
C ALA A 219 6.28 7.35 17.87
N GLU A 220 5.18 8.01 17.51
CA GLU A 220 3.82 7.55 17.80
C GLU A 220 3.50 6.22 17.13
N ILE A 221 3.87 6.05 15.84
CA ILE A 221 3.69 4.77 15.13
C ILE A 221 4.53 3.66 15.76
N ALA A 222 5.80 3.91 16.10
CA ALA A 222 6.66 2.92 16.71
C ALA A 222 6.10 2.48 18.08
N SER A 223 5.65 3.43 18.88
CA SER A 223 4.96 3.15 20.14
C SER A 223 3.67 2.36 19.95
N PHE A 224 2.86 2.72 18.95
CA PHE A 224 1.64 1.98 18.60
C PHE A 224 1.94 0.54 18.17
N PHE A 225 3.06 0.30 17.52
CA PHE A 225 3.55 -1.05 17.19
C PHE A 225 4.18 -1.76 18.40
N GLY A 226 4.22 -1.14 19.58
CA GLY A 226 4.74 -1.73 20.81
C GLY A 226 6.26 -1.65 20.97
N CYS A 227 6.94 -0.74 20.25
CA CYS A 227 8.35 -0.49 20.48
C CYS A 227 8.56 0.37 21.74
N ASP A 228 9.53 0.00 22.58
CA ASP A 228 10.09 0.93 23.55
C ASP A 228 11.03 1.89 22.80
N LEU A 229 10.70 3.17 22.81
CA LEU A 229 11.49 4.20 22.11
C LEU A 229 12.90 4.36 22.68
N ASN A 230 13.12 3.94 23.93
CA ASN A 230 14.43 3.96 24.58
C ASN A 230 15.41 2.95 23.95
N ASP A 231 14.89 1.92 23.30
CA ASP A 231 15.71 0.94 22.58
C ASP A 231 16.27 1.52 21.25
N TYR A 232 15.75 2.68 20.83
CA TYR A 232 16.08 3.31 19.53
C TYR A 232 16.50 4.79 19.69
N PRO A 233 17.51 5.11 20.48
CA PRO A 233 17.88 6.51 20.80
C PRO A 233 18.28 7.32 19.55
N GLU A 234 18.86 6.67 18.54
CA GLU A 234 19.27 7.32 17.29
C GLU A 234 18.13 7.53 16.29
N ALA A 235 16.98 6.86 16.48
CA ALA A 235 15.86 6.95 15.55
C ALA A 235 15.31 8.38 15.43
N ALA A 236 15.37 9.15 16.51
CA ALA A 236 14.92 10.54 16.54
C ALA A 236 15.72 11.47 15.60
N ASN A 237 16.95 11.09 15.25
CA ASN A 237 17.83 11.84 14.36
C ASN A 237 17.96 11.21 12.97
N HIS A 238 17.31 10.08 12.76
CA HIS A 238 17.34 9.37 11.48
C HIS A 238 16.70 10.21 10.39
N LYS A 239 17.42 10.39 9.29
CA LYS A 239 16.88 11.00 8.06
C LYS A 239 16.64 9.88 7.05
N PRO A 240 15.40 9.66 6.60
CA PRO A 240 15.16 8.70 5.54
C PRO A 240 15.97 9.07 4.30
N TRP A 241 16.60 8.08 3.69
CA TRP A 241 17.44 8.25 2.49
C TRP A 241 16.61 8.43 1.20
N ILE A 242 15.28 8.47 1.31
CA ILE A 242 14.37 8.67 0.18
C ILE A 242 14.23 10.15 -0.16
N GLU A 243 14.54 10.47 -1.39
CA GLU A 243 14.32 11.80 -1.96
C GLU A 243 12.90 11.98 -2.49
N ARG A 244 12.44 13.22 -2.45
CA ARG A 244 11.14 13.61 -2.98
C ARG A 244 11.16 13.53 -4.52
N GLN A 245 10.32 12.70 -5.10
CA GLN A 245 10.23 12.51 -6.56
C GLN A 245 9.32 13.54 -7.28
N SER A 246 8.66 14.44 -6.55
CA SER A 246 7.78 15.46 -7.15
C SER A 246 8.62 16.58 -7.78
N THR A 247 8.37 16.84 -9.05
CA THR A 247 9.01 17.88 -9.87
C THR A 247 8.04 19.03 -10.19
N ASP A 248 8.53 20.08 -10.84
CA ASP A 248 7.69 21.17 -11.37
C ASP A 248 6.69 20.68 -12.42
N LEU A 249 7.01 19.61 -13.15
CA LEU A 249 6.08 18.93 -14.06
C LEU A 249 4.82 18.46 -13.33
N ASN A 250 4.97 17.85 -12.17
CA ASN A 250 3.82 17.40 -11.37
C ASN A 250 2.91 18.56 -10.98
N LYS A 251 3.47 19.74 -10.68
CA LYS A 251 2.69 20.92 -10.35
C LYS A 251 1.93 21.44 -11.58
N ARG A 252 2.60 21.59 -12.73
CA ARG A 252 1.94 22.03 -13.98
C ARG A 252 0.81 21.10 -14.39
N TRP A 253 1.00 19.79 -14.25
CA TRP A 253 -0.04 18.81 -14.54
C TRP A 253 -1.21 18.87 -13.54
N GLU A 254 -0.93 19.18 -12.26
CA GLU A 254 -1.98 19.39 -11.25
C GLU A 254 -2.84 20.60 -11.59
N ASP A 255 -2.22 21.73 -11.92
CA ASP A 255 -2.91 22.95 -12.28
C ASP A 255 -3.77 22.71 -13.55
N ARG A 256 -3.19 22.14 -14.60
CA ARG A 256 -3.91 21.80 -15.83
C ARG A 256 -5.06 20.82 -15.60
N PHE A 257 -4.86 19.80 -14.77
CA PHE A 257 -5.92 18.84 -14.45
C PHE A 257 -7.12 19.52 -13.78
N ARG A 258 -6.87 20.43 -12.84
CA ARG A 258 -7.93 21.19 -12.16
C ARG A 258 -8.69 22.10 -13.13
N GLU A 259 -7.99 22.78 -14.01
CA GLU A 259 -8.62 23.60 -15.06
C GLU A 259 -9.50 22.77 -15.99
N ASP A 260 -8.98 21.64 -16.50
CA ASP A 260 -9.72 20.76 -17.40
C ASP A 260 -10.95 20.15 -16.69
N LEU A 261 -10.82 19.78 -15.42
CA LEU A 261 -11.93 19.29 -14.61
C LEU A 261 -13.03 20.35 -14.47
N LEU A 262 -12.67 21.59 -14.14
CA LEU A 262 -13.63 22.70 -13.99
C LEU A 262 -14.34 23.02 -15.31
N LYS A 263 -13.62 23.05 -16.43
CA LYS A 263 -14.20 23.22 -17.78
C LYS A 263 -15.26 22.13 -18.09
N ARG A 264 -14.94 20.87 -17.76
CA ARG A 264 -15.87 19.74 -17.97
C ARG A 264 -17.09 19.77 -17.04
N LEU A 265 -16.96 20.33 -15.86
CA LEU A 265 -18.08 20.51 -14.94
C LEU A 265 -18.95 21.75 -15.25
N GLY A 266 -18.60 22.50 -16.31
CA GLY A 266 -19.35 23.70 -16.73
C GLY A 266 -19.19 24.90 -15.77
N THR A 267 -18.19 24.87 -14.90
CA THR A 267 -17.84 25.99 -14.02
C THR A 267 -16.75 26.80 -14.70
N GLU A 268 -17.08 27.99 -15.18
CA GLU A 268 -16.09 29.04 -15.48
C GLU A 268 -15.48 29.47 -14.13
N ALA A 269 -14.35 28.89 -13.78
CA ALA A 269 -13.67 29.25 -12.56
C ALA A 269 -12.99 30.60 -12.73
N THR A 270 -13.60 31.64 -12.19
CA THR A 270 -12.88 32.83 -11.80
C THR A 270 -12.10 32.49 -10.53
N ILE A 271 -10.87 31.98 -10.69
CA ILE A 271 -9.93 31.85 -9.57
C ILE A 271 -9.25 33.21 -9.46
N ALA A 272 -9.66 33.98 -8.45
CA ALA A 272 -8.98 35.20 -8.02
C ALA A 272 -7.73 34.84 -7.19
#